data_964d224f04c7edf3ceb77d4128822076
#
_entry.id   964d224f04c7edf3ceb77d4128822076
#
_cell.length_a   1.000
_cell.length_b   1.000
_cell.length_c   1.000
_cell.angle_alpha   90.00
_cell.angle_beta   90.00
_cell.angle_gamma   90.00
#
_symmetry.space_group_name_H-M   'P 1'
#
loop_
_entity.id
_entity.type
_entity.pdbx_description
1 polymer ?
#
loop_
_entity_poly.entity_id
_entity_poly.type
_entity_poly.pdbx_seq_one_letter_code
_entity_poly.pdbx_strand_id
1 'polypeptide(L)'
;MILAEYTMQWIEQTVCECVSAVMEEMQRDTISIDDLYKGKKNIPLARSIARNVIFDTFHNKYGFSYAVIAQRAEMERNSVIRCVKKCYNYKHCDAIYGKVFSLLEERFKEKYDE
;
A
#
# COMPACT_ATOMS: atom_id res chain seq x y z
N MET A 1 -1.41 -20.69 -3.40
CA MET A 1 -2.69 -20.00 -3.18
C MET A 1 -2.79 -19.45 -1.77
N ILE A 2 -2.71 -20.32 -0.75
CA ILE A 2 -2.73 -19.86 0.65
C ILE A 2 -1.56 -18.92 0.95
N LEU A 3 -0.37 -19.21 0.42
CA LEU A 3 0.82 -18.37 0.61
C LEU A 3 0.65 -16.99 -0.05
N ALA A 4 0.07 -16.94 -1.25
CA ALA A 4 -0.18 -15.67 -1.94
C ALA A 4 -1.18 -14.81 -1.16
N GLU A 5 -2.26 -15.42 -0.67
CA GLU A 5 -3.26 -14.74 0.14
C GLU A 5 -2.65 -14.19 1.43
N TYR A 6 -1.88 -14.99 2.13
CA TYR A 6 -1.19 -14.59 3.35
C TYR A 6 -0.23 -13.42 3.08
N THR A 7 0.54 -13.50 1.99
CA THR A 7 1.48 -12.45 1.60
C THR A 7 0.76 -11.14 1.31
N MET A 8 -0.33 -11.21 0.56
CA MET A 8 -1.11 -10.02 0.22
C MET A 8 -1.72 -9.38 1.47
N GLN A 9 -2.27 -10.18 2.39
CA GLN A 9 -2.80 -9.68 3.65
C GLN A 9 -1.72 -9.00 4.49
N TRP A 10 -0.55 -9.62 4.59
CA TRP A 10 0.57 -9.06 5.36
C TRP A 10 1.01 -7.71 4.78
N ILE A 11 1.10 -7.61 3.46
CA ILE A 11 1.48 -6.36 2.78
C ILE A 11 0.44 -5.27 3.06
N GLU A 12 -0.84 -5.59 2.90
CA GLU A 12 -1.93 -4.64 3.15
C GLU A 12 -1.89 -4.12 4.57
N GLN A 13 -1.77 -5.02 5.55
CA GLN A 13 -1.71 -4.65 6.95
C GLN A 13 -0.48 -3.79 7.25
N THR A 14 0.68 -4.23 6.78
CA THR A 14 1.95 -3.55 7.04
C THR A 14 1.99 -2.16 6.42
N VAL A 15 1.52 -2.02 5.18
CA VAL A 15 1.49 -0.70 4.51
C VAL A 15 0.51 0.23 5.23
N CYS A 16 -0.66 -0.26 5.63
CA CYS A 16 -1.61 0.57 6.38
C CYS A 16 -0.99 1.07 7.70
N GLU A 17 -0.23 0.22 8.40
CA GLU A 17 0.49 0.61 9.61
C GLU A 17 1.54 1.68 9.33
N CYS A 18 2.33 1.51 8.28
CA CYS A 18 3.35 2.49 7.90
C CYS A 18 2.74 3.83 7.50
N VAL A 19 1.69 3.80 6.68
CA VAL A 19 0.99 5.03 6.27
C VAL A 19 0.38 5.71 7.49
N SER A 20 -0.26 4.96 8.38
CA SER A 20 -0.87 5.52 9.59
C SER A 20 0.16 6.16 10.50
N ALA A 21 1.34 5.56 10.66
CA ALA A 21 2.42 6.15 11.46
C ALA A 21 2.85 7.51 10.92
N VAL A 22 2.99 7.63 9.59
CA VAL A 22 3.35 8.91 8.95
C VAL A 22 2.21 9.92 9.10
N MET A 23 0.97 9.49 8.91
CA MET A 23 -0.20 10.36 9.04
C MET A 23 -0.34 10.90 10.46
N GLU A 24 -0.10 10.06 11.48
CA GLU A 24 -0.16 10.50 12.88
C GLU A 24 0.87 11.59 13.18
N GLU A 25 2.09 11.47 12.66
CA GLU A 25 3.10 12.51 12.81
C GLU A 25 2.64 13.84 12.22
N MET A 26 1.83 13.79 11.17
CA MET A 26 1.31 14.97 10.49
C MET A 26 -0.03 15.42 11.06
N GLN A 27 -0.53 14.77 12.11
CA GLN A 27 -1.84 15.04 12.71
C GLN A 27 -2.97 14.91 11.68
N ARG A 28 -2.89 13.88 10.83
CA ARG A 28 -3.88 13.56 9.80
C ARG A 28 -4.54 12.22 10.08
N ASP A 29 -5.62 11.95 9.34
CA ASP A 29 -6.38 10.71 9.48
C ASP A 29 -5.52 9.51 9.11
N THR A 30 -5.64 8.46 9.93
CA THR A 30 -4.99 7.17 9.69
C THR A 30 -5.88 6.27 8.85
N ILE A 31 -5.37 5.10 8.49
CA ILE A 31 -6.12 4.12 7.70
C ILE A 31 -6.01 2.73 8.33
N SER A 32 -7.14 2.03 8.40
CA SER A 32 -7.17 0.62 8.77
C SER A 32 -7.37 -0.22 7.51
N ILE A 33 -7.10 -1.51 7.63
CA ILE A 33 -7.29 -2.44 6.51
C ILE A 33 -8.76 -2.47 6.04
N ASP A 34 -9.70 -2.27 6.96
CA ASP A 34 -11.13 -2.27 6.63
C ASP A 34 -11.53 -1.08 5.74
N ASP A 35 -10.80 0.03 5.83
CA ASP A 35 -11.06 1.22 5.05
C ASP A 35 -10.28 1.28 3.75
N LEU A 36 -9.46 0.27 3.47
CA LEU A 36 -8.53 0.30 2.34
C LEU A 36 -9.25 0.31 0.98
N TYR A 37 -10.19 -0.60 0.79
CA TYR A 37 -10.87 -0.76 -0.51
C TYR A 37 -12.33 -0.35 -0.49
N LYS A 38 -13.02 -0.52 0.62
CA LYS A 38 -14.47 -0.32 0.73
C LYS A 38 -14.92 0.56 1.89
N GLY A 39 -13.99 1.19 2.58
CA GLY A 39 -14.34 1.98 3.75
C GLY A 39 -15.24 3.17 3.41
N LYS A 40 -16.18 3.46 4.29
CA LYS A 40 -17.09 4.61 4.16
C LYS A 40 -16.46 5.89 4.71
N LYS A 41 -15.44 5.77 5.52
CA LYS A 41 -14.75 6.89 6.12
C LYS A 41 -14.07 7.74 5.05
N ASN A 42 -14.21 9.06 5.15
CA ASN A 42 -13.59 9.97 4.20
C ASN A 42 -12.13 10.24 4.61
N ILE A 43 -11.22 9.45 4.08
CA ILE A 43 -9.77 9.57 4.33
C ILE A 43 -9.01 9.52 3.01
N PRO A 44 -9.29 10.44 2.06
CA PRO A 44 -8.80 10.30 0.69
C PRO A 44 -7.27 10.25 0.61
N LEU A 45 -6.55 11.05 1.40
CA LEU A 45 -5.09 11.08 1.33
C LEU A 45 -4.48 9.76 1.81
N ALA A 46 -4.86 9.29 3.00
CA ALA A 46 -4.32 8.05 3.55
C ALA A 46 -4.65 6.85 2.66
N ARG A 47 -5.88 6.78 2.16
CA ARG A 47 -6.33 5.69 1.29
C ARG A 47 -5.57 5.70 -0.04
N SER A 48 -5.39 6.86 -0.63
CA SER A 48 -4.67 7.01 -1.89
C SER A 48 -3.22 6.56 -1.76
N ILE A 49 -2.53 7.02 -0.73
CA ILE A 49 -1.13 6.64 -0.48
C ILE A 49 -1.04 5.12 -0.24
N ALA A 50 -1.90 4.59 0.62
CA ALA A 50 -1.88 3.17 0.95
C ALA A 50 -2.10 2.30 -0.29
N ARG A 51 -3.12 2.61 -1.10
CA ARG A 51 -3.40 1.86 -2.33
C ARG A 51 -2.23 1.93 -3.30
N ASN A 52 -1.68 3.12 -3.52
CA ASN A 52 -0.57 3.30 -4.45
C ASN A 52 0.65 2.47 -4.04
N VAL A 53 1.00 2.49 -2.75
CA VAL A 53 2.16 1.75 -2.23
C VAL A 53 1.89 0.24 -2.24
N ILE A 54 0.70 -0.19 -1.85
CA ILE A 54 0.33 -1.62 -1.84
C ILE A 54 0.38 -2.19 -3.25
N PHE A 55 -0.24 -1.52 -4.22
CA PHE A 55 -0.29 -2.03 -5.59
C PHE A 55 1.10 -2.05 -6.24
N ASP A 56 1.92 -1.04 -5.96
CA ASP A 56 3.32 -1.04 -6.39
C ASP A 56 4.07 -2.24 -5.82
N THR A 57 3.91 -2.50 -4.53
CA THR A 57 4.57 -3.62 -3.86
C THR A 57 4.10 -4.95 -4.43
N PHE A 58 2.79 -5.13 -4.60
CA PHE A 58 2.22 -6.35 -5.19
C PHE A 58 2.82 -6.62 -6.56
N HIS A 59 2.86 -5.62 -7.42
CA HIS A 59 3.25 -5.80 -8.81
C HIS A 59 4.77 -5.86 -8.99
N ASN A 60 5.48 -4.88 -8.46
CA ASN A 60 6.92 -4.72 -8.73
C ASN A 60 7.80 -5.57 -7.83
N LYS A 61 7.42 -5.81 -6.59
CA LYS A 61 8.22 -6.62 -5.67
C LYS A 61 7.84 -8.10 -5.71
N TYR A 62 6.55 -8.41 -5.82
CA TYR A 62 6.07 -9.78 -5.74
C TYR A 62 5.59 -10.35 -7.07
N GLY A 63 5.51 -9.54 -8.11
CA GLY A 63 5.16 -10.02 -9.46
C GLY A 63 3.70 -10.37 -9.69
N PHE A 64 2.79 -9.92 -8.84
CA PHE A 64 1.37 -10.13 -9.09
C PHE A 64 0.91 -9.33 -10.31
N SER A 65 0.09 -9.94 -11.17
CA SER A 65 -0.44 -9.26 -12.34
C SER A 65 -1.44 -8.17 -11.95
N TYR A 66 -1.61 -7.19 -12.80
CA TYR A 66 -2.62 -6.14 -12.59
C TYR A 66 -4.02 -6.73 -12.48
N ALA A 67 -4.31 -7.79 -13.24
CA ALA A 67 -5.62 -8.44 -13.20
C ALA A 67 -5.90 -9.05 -11.81
N VAL A 68 -4.91 -9.73 -11.24
CA VAL A 68 -5.03 -10.32 -9.89
C VAL A 68 -5.23 -9.23 -8.83
N ILE A 69 -4.45 -8.15 -8.92
CA ILE A 69 -4.57 -7.03 -7.99
C ILE A 69 -5.95 -6.38 -8.10
N ALA A 70 -6.41 -6.13 -9.31
CA ALA A 70 -7.71 -5.52 -9.56
C ALA A 70 -8.86 -6.37 -9.00
N GLN A 71 -8.77 -7.67 -9.18
CA GLN A 71 -9.78 -8.60 -8.64
C GLN A 71 -9.82 -8.54 -7.12
N ARG A 72 -8.64 -8.55 -6.47
CA ARG A 72 -8.57 -8.48 -5.02
C ARG A 72 -9.14 -7.17 -4.46
N ALA A 73 -8.82 -6.05 -5.11
CA ALA A 73 -9.25 -4.73 -4.66
C ALA A 73 -10.67 -4.37 -5.13
N GLU A 74 -11.27 -5.20 -5.98
CA GLU A 74 -12.56 -4.93 -6.63
C GLU A 74 -12.54 -3.60 -7.36
N MET A 75 -11.47 -3.36 -8.12
CA MET A 75 -11.24 -2.15 -8.90
C MET A 75 -11.01 -2.52 -10.36
N GLU A 76 -11.13 -1.54 -11.23
CA GLU A 76 -10.76 -1.72 -12.63
C GLU A 76 -9.24 -1.83 -12.77
N ARG A 77 -8.80 -2.64 -13.73
CA ARG A 77 -7.39 -2.84 -14.01
C ARG A 77 -6.66 -1.51 -14.28
N ASN A 78 -7.29 -0.63 -15.07
CA ASN A 78 -6.69 0.67 -15.38
C ASN A 78 -6.51 1.55 -14.14
N SER A 79 -7.40 1.43 -13.17
CA SER A 79 -7.27 2.14 -11.89
C SER A 79 -6.05 1.66 -11.10
N VAL A 80 -5.81 0.34 -11.10
CA VAL A 80 -4.63 -0.24 -10.45
C VAL A 80 -3.35 0.26 -11.12
N ILE A 81 -3.32 0.24 -12.45
CA ILE A 81 -2.17 0.71 -13.23
C ILE A 81 -1.87 2.18 -12.91
N ARG A 82 -2.90 3.02 -12.82
CA ARG A 82 -2.73 4.43 -12.44
C ARG A 82 -2.14 4.58 -11.04
N CYS A 83 -2.57 3.76 -10.09
CA CYS A 83 -2.01 3.79 -8.73
C CYS A 83 -0.52 3.45 -8.74
N VAL A 84 -0.11 2.43 -9.47
CA VAL A 84 1.28 2.03 -9.59
C VAL A 84 2.12 3.14 -10.23
N LYS A 85 1.60 3.77 -11.27
CA LYS A 85 2.28 4.90 -11.92
C LYS A 85 2.43 6.10 -11.00
N LYS A 86 1.40 6.43 -10.23
CA LYS A 86 1.47 7.51 -9.24
C LYS A 86 2.54 7.22 -8.18
N CYS A 87 2.58 5.99 -7.70
CA CYS A 87 3.60 5.58 -6.73
C CYS A 87 5.00 5.77 -7.31
N TYR A 88 5.23 5.34 -8.54
CA TYR A 88 6.50 5.53 -9.23
C TYR A 88 6.90 7.00 -9.29
N ASN A 89 5.93 7.87 -9.63
CA ASN A 89 6.21 9.31 -9.76
C ASN A 89 6.52 9.97 -8.42
N TYR A 90 5.87 9.56 -7.33
CA TYR A 90 6.04 10.19 -6.01
C TYR A 90 7.13 9.55 -5.15
N LYS A 91 7.47 8.31 -5.40
CA LYS A 91 8.37 7.50 -4.58
C LYS A 91 9.71 8.19 -4.29
N HIS A 92 10.25 8.90 -5.27
CA HIS A 92 11.57 9.52 -5.17
C HIS A 92 11.55 11.01 -4.89
N CYS A 93 10.41 11.66 -4.93
CA CYS A 93 10.35 13.12 -4.79
C CYS A 93 9.38 13.61 -3.71
N ASP A 94 8.50 12.76 -3.21
CA ASP A 94 7.53 13.16 -2.21
C ASP A 94 7.98 12.68 -0.82
N ALA A 95 8.02 13.61 0.14
CA ALA A 95 8.51 13.33 1.49
C ALA A 95 7.65 12.29 2.21
N ILE A 96 6.33 12.31 2.01
CA ILE A 96 5.41 11.36 2.65
C ILE A 96 5.69 9.94 2.13
N TYR A 97 5.78 9.78 0.81
CA TYR A 97 6.10 8.48 0.21
C TYR A 97 7.48 7.99 0.65
N GLY A 98 8.45 8.88 0.72
CA GLY A 98 9.80 8.54 1.20
C GLY A 98 9.78 7.96 2.61
N LYS A 99 9.03 8.59 3.52
CA LYS A 99 8.90 8.10 4.90
C LYS A 99 8.18 6.76 4.96
N VAL A 100 7.10 6.61 4.19
CA VAL A 100 6.35 5.35 4.15
C VAL A 100 7.25 4.22 3.66
N PHE A 101 8.01 4.42 2.58
CA PHE A 101 8.90 3.39 2.05
C PHE A 101 10.05 3.08 3.00
N SER A 102 10.58 4.06 3.73
CA SER A 102 11.62 3.81 4.73
C SER A 102 11.12 2.88 5.84
N LEU A 103 9.92 3.14 6.35
CA LEU A 103 9.30 2.29 7.37
C LEU A 103 9.00 0.90 6.81
N LEU A 104 8.52 0.85 5.58
CA LEU A 104 8.19 -0.41 4.93
C LEU A 104 9.44 -1.28 4.72
N GLU A 105 10.56 -0.69 4.31
CA GLU A 105 11.83 -1.40 4.17
C GLU A 105 12.28 -2.01 5.49
N GLU A 106 12.14 -1.28 6.60
CA GLU A 106 12.46 -1.80 7.92
C GLU A 106 11.61 -3.03 8.26
N ARG A 107 10.30 -2.97 7.95
CA ARG A 107 9.39 -4.09 8.18
C ARG A 107 9.75 -5.30 7.32
N PHE A 108 10.18 -5.09 6.09
CA PHE A 108 10.65 -6.18 5.24
C PHE A 108 11.91 -6.82 5.80
N LYS A 109 12.86 -6.01 6.30
CA LYS A 109 14.06 -6.54 6.92
C LYS A 109 13.75 -7.38 8.14
N GLU A 110 12.89 -6.90 9.02
CA GLU A 110 12.46 -7.65 10.21
C GLU A 110 11.84 -9.00 9.83
N LYS A 111 11.08 -9.04 8.74
CA LYS A 111 10.41 -10.26 8.30
C LYS A 111 11.37 -11.28 7.69
N TYR A 112 12.35 -10.82 6.90
CA TYR A 112 13.16 -11.72 6.07
C TYR A 112 14.59 -11.92 6.57
N ASP A 113 15.08 -11.10 7.49
CA ASP A 113 16.46 -11.19 7.99
C ASP A 113 16.59 -11.97 9.31
N GLU A 114 15.55 -12.65 9.72
CA GLU A 114 15.60 -13.48 10.92
C GLU A 114 16.37 -14.78 10.67
#